data_18788ecd269d2986a05942180535bd16
#
_entry.id   18788ecd269d2986a05942180535bd16
#
_cell.length_a   1.000
_cell.length_b   1.000
_cell.length_c   1.000
_cell.angle_alpha   90.00
_cell.angle_beta   90.00
_cell.angle_gamma   90.00
#
_symmetry.space_group_name_H-M   'P 1'
#
loop_
_entity.id
_entity.type
_entity.pdbx_description
1 polymer ?
#
loop_
_entity_poly.entity_id
_entity_poly.type
_entity_poly.pdbx_seq_one_letter_code
_entity_poly.pdbx_strand_id
1 'polypeptide(L)'
;MKEPWISERRTLQLPGLTVERHISKPHELDFRGHHHHLLCLLLSEGNRQKITCIGEHKSEKPQRKGEFWICSAQTTGLWAWQSTDISLVFVIDPLLLRQIAEEIGGLDANQVELLNTIGAHDLHIAALAHLFEAELDTSDSIGEHLYAESLTQVFIVHLLRKYCAFQPKILRHTNGLPAPRLQPVLDYIHNHLDGPLHLAELAEVSGISQYYFCRLFKQSMGVSPYHYVLQQRMEKAKELLQQRKYTLAEIAGLVGCADQSRFTKHFKNHIGTTPSLFLQQ
;
A
#
# COMPACT_ATOMS: atom_id res chain seq x y z
N MET A 1 19.48 -16.09 -7.61
CA MET A 1 19.98 -17.24 -8.43
C MET A 1 19.39 -17.10 -9.83
N LYS A 2 20.19 -17.25 -10.91
CA LYS A 2 19.63 -17.23 -12.27
C LYS A 2 18.89 -18.56 -12.50
N GLU A 3 17.59 -18.47 -12.75
CA GLU A 3 16.74 -19.60 -13.09
C GLU A 3 17.00 -19.99 -14.56
N PRO A 4 17.64 -21.14 -14.83
CA PRO A 4 18.16 -21.47 -16.16
C PRO A 4 17.06 -21.72 -17.22
N TRP A 5 15.82 -21.92 -16.79
CA TRP A 5 14.67 -22.12 -17.68
C TRP A 5 14.03 -20.80 -18.13
N ILE A 6 14.32 -19.67 -17.47
CA ILE A 6 13.86 -18.35 -17.91
C ILE A 6 14.87 -17.80 -18.91
N SER A 7 14.44 -17.66 -20.17
CA SER A 7 15.27 -17.12 -21.24
C SER A 7 15.25 -15.60 -21.30
N GLU A 8 14.15 -14.98 -20.90
CA GLU A 8 13.97 -13.53 -20.80
C GLU A 8 13.13 -13.20 -19.58
N ARG A 9 13.55 -12.15 -18.83
CA ARG A 9 12.81 -11.61 -17.69
C ARG A 9 12.80 -10.10 -17.76
N ARG A 10 11.61 -9.51 -17.63
CA ARG A 10 11.41 -8.08 -17.36
C ARG A 10 10.72 -7.95 -16.02
N THR A 11 11.12 -6.98 -15.22
CA THR A 11 10.67 -6.86 -13.83
C THR A 11 10.25 -5.43 -13.52
N LEU A 12 9.09 -5.27 -12.92
CA LEU A 12 8.60 -4.04 -12.28
C LEU A 12 8.54 -4.30 -10.77
N GLN A 13 9.28 -3.49 -10.00
CA GLN A 13 9.28 -3.59 -8.55
C GLN A 13 8.47 -2.47 -7.92
N LEU A 14 7.48 -2.85 -7.11
CA LEU A 14 6.61 -1.95 -6.37
C LEU A 14 6.63 -2.33 -4.88
N PRO A 15 6.25 -1.43 -3.97
CA PRO A 15 6.15 -1.77 -2.55
C PRO A 15 5.21 -2.96 -2.30
N GLY A 16 5.77 -4.10 -1.88
CA GLY A 16 5.04 -5.33 -1.60
C GLY A 16 4.52 -6.11 -2.81
N LEU A 17 4.77 -5.67 -4.04
CA LEU A 17 4.41 -6.36 -5.27
C LEU A 17 5.56 -6.33 -6.28
N THR A 18 5.95 -7.49 -6.79
CA THR A 18 6.84 -7.58 -7.95
C THR A 18 6.09 -8.20 -9.11
N VAL A 19 6.14 -7.57 -10.28
CA VAL A 19 5.54 -8.09 -11.51
C VAL A 19 6.66 -8.46 -12.47
N GLU A 20 6.65 -9.71 -12.93
CA GLU A 20 7.68 -10.24 -13.81
C GLU A 20 7.06 -10.84 -15.07
N ARG A 21 7.54 -10.42 -16.24
CA ARG A 21 7.23 -11.09 -17.50
C ARG A 21 8.33 -12.08 -17.81
N HIS A 22 7.96 -13.35 -17.91
CA HIS A 22 8.87 -14.44 -18.21
C HIS A 22 8.64 -15.01 -19.61
N ILE A 23 9.72 -15.32 -20.32
CA ILE A 23 9.74 -16.28 -21.43
C ILE A 23 10.46 -17.52 -20.90
N SER A 24 9.71 -18.60 -20.73
CA SER A 24 10.19 -19.81 -20.05
C SER A 24 10.31 -20.97 -21.02
N LYS A 25 11.49 -21.62 -21.04
CA LYS A 25 11.73 -22.86 -21.78
C LYS A 25 11.08 -24.06 -21.08
N PRO A 26 10.82 -25.19 -21.79
CA PRO A 26 10.32 -26.40 -21.16
C PRO A 26 11.08 -26.77 -19.89
N HIS A 27 10.36 -26.97 -18.81
CA HIS A 27 10.98 -27.27 -17.52
C HIS A 27 9.97 -27.94 -16.58
N GLU A 28 10.51 -28.56 -15.52
CA GLU A 28 9.76 -29.01 -14.37
C GLU A 28 10.29 -28.29 -13.12
N LEU A 29 9.42 -27.63 -12.41
CA LEU A 29 9.74 -26.85 -11.22
C LEU A 29 9.00 -27.41 -10.02
N ASP A 30 9.75 -28.02 -9.10
CA ASP A 30 9.28 -28.40 -7.75
C ASP A 30 9.62 -27.25 -6.80
N PHE A 31 8.62 -26.63 -6.22
CA PHE A 31 8.84 -25.57 -5.25
C PHE A 31 8.31 -25.95 -3.86
N ARG A 32 9.14 -25.70 -2.85
CA ARG A 32 8.91 -26.11 -1.47
C ARG A 32 8.46 -24.95 -0.59
N GLY A 33 7.38 -24.29 -1.01
CA GLY A 33 6.81 -23.16 -0.28
C GLY A 33 7.63 -21.87 -0.45
N HIS A 34 6.97 -20.84 -0.92
CA HIS A 34 7.51 -19.49 -0.98
C HIS A 34 7.02 -18.67 0.20
N HIS A 35 7.78 -17.64 0.61
CA HIS A 35 7.32 -16.68 1.60
C HIS A 35 6.29 -15.69 1.05
N HIS A 36 6.13 -15.64 -0.27
CA HIS A 36 5.22 -14.76 -0.99
C HIS A 36 4.09 -15.56 -1.63
N HIS A 37 2.96 -14.90 -1.88
CA HIS A 37 1.94 -15.44 -2.76
C HIS A 37 2.37 -15.24 -4.22
N LEU A 38 2.01 -16.17 -5.07
CA LEU A 38 2.27 -16.12 -6.51
C LEU A 38 0.95 -16.17 -7.28
N LEU A 39 0.78 -15.26 -8.24
CA LEU A 39 -0.22 -15.38 -9.29
C LEU A 39 0.50 -15.41 -10.62
N CYS A 40 0.26 -16.43 -11.43
CA CYS A 40 0.85 -16.55 -12.75
C CYS A 40 -0.24 -16.62 -13.81
N LEU A 41 -0.25 -15.62 -14.70
CA LEU A 41 -1.15 -15.51 -15.85
C LEU A 41 -0.42 -15.94 -17.11
N LEU A 42 -1.03 -16.83 -17.89
CA LEU A 42 -0.49 -17.28 -19.17
C LEU A 42 -0.83 -16.26 -20.29
N LEU A 43 0.20 -15.74 -20.95
CA LEU A 43 0.07 -14.76 -22.04
C LEU A 43 0.17 -15.41 -23.43
N SER A 44 0.78 -16.59 -23.57
CA SER A 44 0.90 -17.33 -24.82
C SER A 44 -0.27 -18.29 -25.06
N GLU A 45 -0.52 -18.66 -26.29
CA GLU A 45 -1.43 -19.75 -26.61
C GLU A 45 -0.92 -21.07 -26.05
N GLY A 46 -1.81 -21.77 -25.40
CA GLY A 46 -1.52 -22.84 -24.49
C GLY A 46 -0.73 -24.00 -25.05
N ASN A 47 0.06 -24.49 -24.18
CA ASN A 47 0.88 -25.65 -24.36
C ASN A 47 0.13 -26.95 -24.06
N ARG A 48 0.47 -27.98 -24.81
CA ARG A 48 -0.32 -29.21 -24.91
C ARG A 48 -0.33 -30.08 -23.66
N GLN A 49 0.60 -29.92 -22.73
CA GLN A 49 0.57 -30.63 -21.45
C GLN A 49 1.22 -29.75 -20.37
N LYS A 50 0.44 -29.28 -19.43
CA LYS A 50 0.93 -28.63 -18.24
C LYS A 50 0.41 -29.39 -17.02
N ILE A 51 1.32 -29.90 -16.22
CA ILE A 51 0.98 -30.44 -14.91
C ILE A 51 1.15 -29.30 -13.92
N THR A 52 0.09 -29.01 -13.20
CA THR A 52 0.13 -28.03 -12.12
C THR A 52 -0.43 -28.68 -10.88
N CYS A 53 0.39 -28.79 -9.85
CA CYS A 53 -0.03 -29.20 -8.52
C CYS A 53 0.19 -28.03 -7.58
N ILE A 54 -0.80 -27.65 -6.79
CA ILE A 54 -0.70 -26.62 -5.76
C ILE A 54 -1.36 -27.18 -4.51
N GLY A 55 -0.56 -27.46 -3.49
CA GLY A 55 -1.03 -28.20 -2.32
C GLY A 55 -1.59 -29.57 -2.74
N GLU A 56 -2.83 -29.84 -2.37
CA GLU A 56 -3.53 -31.10 -2.70
C GLU A 56 -4.22 -31.08 -4.08
N HIS A 57 -4.27 -29.92 -4.74
CA HIS A 57 -4.96 -29.75 -6.03
C HIS A 57 -4.02 -30.06 -7.18
N LYS A 58 -4.46 -30.91 -8.10
CA LYS A 58 -3.73 -31.26 -9.32
C LYS A 58 -4.58 -31.00 -10.56
N SER A 59 -3.96 -30.43 -11.59
CA SER A 59 -4.53 -30.31 -12.92
C SER A 59 -3.51 -30.76 -13.97
N GLU A 60 -3.95 -31.62 -14.90
CA GLU A 60 -3.18 -32.07 -16.06
C GLU A 60 -3.79 -31.54 -17.36
N LYS A 61 -4.70 -30.58 -17.28
CA LYS A 61 -5.35 -30.01 -18.46
C LYS A 61 -4.43 -28.99 -19.14
N PRO A 62 -4.44 -28.91 -20.48
CA PRO A 62 -3.81 -27.83 -21.20
C PRO A 62 -4.35 -26.49 -20.70
N GLN A 63 -3.47 -25.57 -20.35
CA GLN A 63 -3.86 -24.22 -19.98
C GLN A 63 -3.98 -23.34 -21.22
N ARG A 64 -4.91 -22.41 -21.20
CA ARG A 64 -5.19 -21.48 -22.31
C ARG A 64 -4.67 -20.10 -21.97
N LYS A 65 -4.38 -19.33 -23.00
CA LYS A 65 -4.08 -17.90 -22.84
C LYS A 65 -5.19 -17.21 -22.02
N GLY A 66 -4.77 -16.38 -21.04
CA GLY A 66 -5.66 -15.70 -20.12
C GLY A 66 -6.10 -16.51 -18.91
N GLU A 67 -5.76 -17.82 -18.84
CA GLU A 67 -5.90 -18.59 -17.61
C GLU A 67 -4.75 -18.28 -16.67
N PHE A 68 -5.07 -18.30 -15.37
CA PHE A 68 -4.08 -18.08 -14.32
C PHE A 68 -4.23 -19.10 -13.19
N TRP A 69 -3.21 -19.15 -12.38
CA TRP A 69 -3.22 -19.88 -11.12
C TRP A 69 -2.67 -19.01 -9.98
N ILE A 70 -3.13 -19.32 -8.78
CA ILE A 70 -2.69 -18.69 -7.54
C ILE A 70 -2.10 -19.77 -6.65
N CYS A 71 -0.90 -19.53 -6.15
CA CYS A 71 -0.24 -20.30 -5.12
C CYS A 71 -0.06 -19.41 -3.89
N SER A 72 -0.75 -19.75 -2.80
CA SER A 72 -0.61 -19.01 -1.56
C SER A 72 0.77 -19.22 -0.93
N ALA A 73 1.22 -18.25 -0.13
CA ALA A 73 2.48 -18.37 0.60
C ALA A 73 2.52 -19.68 1.43
N GLN A 74 3.71 -20.25 1.56
CA GLN A 74 3.98 -21.51 2.26
C GLN A 74 3.38 -22.78 1.60
N THR A 75 2.68 -22.64 0.48
CA THR A 75 2.15 -23.81 -0.26
C THR A 75 3.24 -24.43 -1.14
N THR A 76 3.33 -25.75 -1.12
CA THR A 76 4.20 -26.52 -2.03
C THR A 76 3.49 -26.76 -3.35
N GLY A 77 4.25 -26.96 -4.43
CA GLY A 77 3.67 -27.27 -5.71
C GLY A 77 4.66 -27.81 -6.72
N LEU A 78 4.10 -28.34 -7.81
CA LEU A 78 4.86 -28.85 -8.95
C LEU A 78 4.30 -28.25 -10.24
N TRP A 79 5.14 -27.67 -11.05
CA TRP A 79 4.78 -27.17 -12.39
C TRP A 79 5.65 -27.81 -13.43
N ALA A 80 5.04 -28.40 -14.43
CA ALA A 80 5.76 -28.97 -15.57
C ALA A 80 5.11 -28.49 -16.87
N TRP A 81 5.93 -27.96 -17.78
CA TRP A 81 5.51 -27.52 -19.12
C TRP A 81 6.48 -27.98 -20.18
N GLN A 82 5.97 -28.30 -21.36
CA GLN A 82 6.71 -29.00 -22.42
C GLN A 82 7.06 -28.11 -23.62
N SER A 83 6.63 -26.87 -23.67
CA SER A 83 7.05 -25.92 -24.70
C SER A 83 7.34 -24.56 -24.09
N THR A 84 8.00 -23.70 -24.85
CA THR A 84 8.21 -22.31 -24.44
C THR A 84 6.88 -21.64 -24.18
N ASP A 85 6.73 -21.00 -23.04
CA ASP A 85 5.56 -20.19 -22.69
C ASP A 85 5.94 -18.77 -22.29
N ILE A 86 4.97 -17.87 -22.37
CA ILE A 86 5.08 -16.48 -21.93
C ILE A 86 4.07 -16.31 -20.82
N SER A 87 4.55 -15.85 -19.68
CA SER A 87 3.70 -15.66 -18.49
C SER A 87 4.01 -14.33 -17.80
N LEU A 88 2.99 -13.78 -17.15
CA LEU A 88 3.12 -12.67 -16.22
C LEU A 88 2.96 -13.20 -14.81
N VAL A 89 3.99 -13.01 -14.00
CA VAL A 89 4.07 -13.52 -12.62
C VAL A 89 3.99 -12.35 -11.66
N PHE A 90 3.04 -12.40 -10.75
CA PHE A 90 2.89 -11.46 -9.66
C PHE A 90 3.37 -12.12 -8.37
N VAL A 91 4.43 -11.56 -7.80
CA VAL A 91 4.97 -11.97 -6.49
C VAL A 91 4.44 -10.99 -5.46
N ILE A 92 3.55 -11.45 -4.59
CA ILE A 92 2.78 -10.62 -3.66
C ILE A 92 3.26 -10.87 -2.24
N ASP A 93 3.70 -9.82 -1.56
CA ASP A 93 4.03 -9.90 -0.13
C ASP A 93 2.73 -10.11 0.68
N PRO A 94 2.63 -11.14 1.54
CA PRO A 94 1.51 -11.31 2.44
C PRO A 94 1.19 -10.09 3.31
N LEU A 95 2.19 -9.27 3.63
CA LEU A 95 1.99 -8.03 4.38
C LEU A 95 1.19 -7.00 3.59
N LEU A 96 1.42 -6.86 2.28
CA LEU A 96 0.65 -5.96 1.43
C LEU A 96 -0.83 -6.36 1.40
N LEU A 97 -1.12 -7.66 1.27
CA LEU A 97 -2.50 -8.18 1.29
C LEU A 97 -3.20 -7.84 2.61
N ARG A 98 -2.51 -8.02 3.74
CA ARG A 98 -3.03 -7.70 5.08
C ARG A 98 -3.23 -6.20 5.28
N GLN A 99 -2.28 -5.37 4.88
CA GLN A 99 -2.38 -3.91 4.98
C GLN A 99 -3.63 -3.38 4.26
N ILE A 100 -3.85 -3.81 3.00
CA ILE A 100 -5.00 -3.39 2.22
C ILE A 100 -6.30 -3.97 2.82
N ALA A 101 -6.30 -5.19 3.36
CA ALA A 101 -7.45 -5.75 4.06
C ALA A 101 -7.81 -4.94 5.32
N GLU A 102 -6.82 -4.46 6.07
CA GLU A 102 -7.03 -3.55 7.21
C GLU A 102 -7.60 -2.19 6.77
N GLU A 103 -7.12 -1.65 5.65
CA GLU A 103 -7.58 -0.38 5.08
C GLU A 103 -9.04 -0.44 4.62
N ILE A 104 -9.45 -1.54 4.01
CA ILE A 104 -10.85 -1.76 3.62
C ILE A 104 -11.76 -1.75 4.85
N GLY A 105 -11.27 -2.28 5.98
CA GLY A 105 -12.06 -2.47 7.19
C GLY A 105 -13.11 -3.58 7.03
N GLY A 106 -13.59 -4.13 8.14
CA GLY A 106 -14.58 -5.21 8.10
C GLY A 106 -14.00 -6.61 7.93
N LEU A 107 -12.70 -6.72 7.65
CA LEU A 107 -11.98 -7.97 7.53
C LEU A 107 -11.05 -8.15 8.73
N ASP A 108 -10.90 -9.39 9.20
CA ASP A 108 -9.78 -9.71 10.10
C ASP A 108 -8.55 -9.97 9.23
N ALA A 109 -7.70 -8.97 9.12
CA ALA A 109 -6.51 -9.03 8.27
C ALA A 109 -5.56 -10.18 8.61
N ASN A 110 -5.58 -10.65 9.88
CA ASN A 110 -4.77 -11.79 10.31
C ASN A 110 -5.34 -13.13 9.85
N GLN A 111 -6.61 -13.16 9.43
CA GLN A 111 -7.29 -14.34 8.94
C GLN A 111 -7.61 -14.26 7.44
N VAL A 112 -6.99 -13.33 6.74
CA VAL A 112 -7.08 -13.28 5.27
C VAL A 112 -6.14 -14.31 4.68
N GLU A 113 -6.71 -15.28 3.99
CA GLU A 113 -5.98 -16.33 3.29
C GLU A 113 -6.27 -16.27 1.80
N LEU A 114 -5.23 -16.14 0.99
CA LEU A 114 -5.35 -16.24 -0.47
C LEU A 114 -5.57 -17.70 -0.87
N LEU A 115 -6.64 -17.97 -1.61
CA LEU A 115 -7.03 -19.32 -1.98
C LEU A 115 -6.19 -19.85 -3.14
N ASN A 116 -5.66 -21.05 -3.01
CA ASN A 116 -5.02 -21.74 -4.11
C ASN A 116 -6.02 -21.96 -5.26
N THR A 117 -5.63 -21.61 -6.46
CA THR A 117 -6.50 -21.64 -7.63
C THR A 117 -5.73 -22.17 -8.82
N ILE A 118 -6.34 -23.04 -9.65
CA ILE A 118 -5.71 -23.58 -10.86
C ILE A 118 -6.64 -23.40 -12.05
N GLY A 119 -6.15 -22.79 -13.13
CA GLY A 119 -6.84 -22.68 -14.41
C GLY A 119 -8.09 -21.79 -14.34
N ALA A 120 -8.07 -20.76 -13.54
CA ALA A 120 -9.14 -19.78 -13.48
C ALA A 120 -9.03 -18.76 -14.62
N HIS A 121 -10.15 -18.18 -15.00
CA HIS A 121 -10.24 -17.10 -15.96
C HIS A 121 -11.01 -15.93 -15.35
N ASP A 122 -10.41 -14.74 -15.34
CA ASP A 122 -11.04 -13.52 -14.83
C ASP A 122 -10.68 -12.32 -15.70
N LEU A 123 -11.67 -11.70 -16.28
CA LEU A 123 -11.51 -10.57 -17.20
C LEU A 123 -10.86 -9.36 -16.50
N HIS A 124 -11.10 -9.16 -15.20
CA HIS A 124 -10.50 -8.05 -14.46
C HIS A 124 -9.02 -8.30 -14.22
N ILE A 125 -8.64 -9.53 -13.84
CA ILE A 125 -7.23 -9.90 -13.70
C ILE A 125 -6.53 -9.78 -15.04
N ALA A 126 -7.14 -10.24 -16.14
CA ALA A 126 -6.56 -10.13 -17.48
C ALA A 126 -6.36 -8.66 -17.91
N ALA A 127 -7.34 -7.80 -17.64
CA ALA A 127 -7.24 -6.36 -17.94
C ALA A 127 -6.16 -5.67 -17.11
N LEU A 128 -6.10 -5.93 -15.79
CA LEU A 128 -5.07 -5.37 -14.91
C LEU A 128 -3.69 -5.88 -15.29
N ALA A 129 -3.55 -7.16 -15.61
CA ALA A 129 -2.29 -7.74 -16.06
C ALA A 129 -1.77 -7.07 -17.33
N HIS A 130 -2.65 -6.73 -18.28
CA HIS A 130 -2.25 -6.00 -19.48
C HIS A 130 -1.76 -4.59 -19.18
N LEU A 131 -2.37 -3.89 -18.20
CA LEU A 131 -1.90 -2.59 -17.75
C LEU A 131 -0.52 -2.70 -17.07
N PHE A 132 -0.29 -3.69 -16.21
CA PHE A 132 1.02 -3.94 -15.62
C PHE A 132 2.07 -4.34 -16.66
N GLU A 133 1.69 -5.12 -17.69
CA GLU A 133 2.58 -5.49 -18.78
C GLU A 133 3.06 -4.25 -19.55
N ALA A 134 2.17 -3.27 -19.79
CA ALA A 134 2.53 -2.01 -20.42
C ALA A 134 3.54 -1.20 -19.59
N GLU A 135 3.41 -1.20 -18.26
CA GLU A 135 4.36 -0.51 -17.37
C GLU A 135 5.75 -1.16 -17.32
N LEU A 136 5.89 -2.44 -17.69
CA LEU A 136 7.22 -3.09 -17.80
C LEU A 136 8.10 -2.50 -18.91
N ASP A 137 7.49 -1.85 -19.87
CA ASP A 137 8.17 -1.26 -21.04
C ASP A 137 8.28 0.28 -20.95
N THR A 138 7.70 0.87 -19.90
CA THR A 138 7.66 2.32 -19.71
C THR A 138 8.76 2.73 -18.75
N SER A 139 9.62 3.66 -19.14
CA SER A 139 10.59 4.30 -18.25
C SER A 139 10.39 5.82 -18.30
N ASP A 140 10.39 6.46 -17.13
CA ASP A 140 10.35 7.92 -16.97
C ASP A 140 9.03 8.61 -17.42
N SER A 141 7.87 7.95 -17.30
CA SER A 141 6.59 8.59 -17.59
C SER A 141 6.10 9.47 -16.41
N ILE A 142 5.35 10.53 -16.74
CA ILE A 142 4.77 11.42 -15.71
C ILE A 142 3.78 10.63 -14.86
N GLY A 143 4.05 10.56 -13.53
CA GLY A 143 3.15 9.90 -12.60
C GLY A 143 3.26 8.37 -12.56
N GLU A 144 4.28 7.78 -13.18
CA GLU A 144 4.54 6.34 -13.23
C GLU A 144 4.36 5.65 -11.87
N HIS A 145 5.00 6.18 -10.84
CA HIS A 145 4.93 5.60 -9.49
C HIS A 145 3.49 5.61 -8.93
N LEU A 146 2.78 6.73 -9.06
CA LEU A 146 1.41 6.86 -8.58
C LEU A 146 0.44 5.96 -9.36
N TYR A 147 0.65 5.83 -10.67
CA TYR A 147 -0.15 4.95 -11.51
C TYR A 147 0.03 3.48 -11.13
N ALA A 148 1.29 3.02 -11.02
CA ALA A 148 1.60 1.65 -10.65
C ALA A 148 1.13 1.30 -9.22
N GLU A 149 1.22 2.23 -8.25
CA GLU A 149 0.63 2.07 -6.92
C GLU A 149 -0.89 1.95 -6.97
N SER A 150 -1.56 2.76 -7.80
CA SER A 150 -3.02 2.70 -7.97
C SER A 150 -3.46 1.37 -8.58
N LEU A 151 -2.74 0.87 -9.58
CA LEU A 151 -2.97 -0.46 -10.16
C LEU A 151 -2.80 -1.57 -9.12
N THR A 152 -1.77 -1.46 -8.27
CA THR A 152 -1.51 -2.40 -7.18
C THR A 152 -2.69 -2.45 -6.22
N GLN A 153 -3.21 -1.31 -5.80
CA GLN A 153 -4.37 -1.25 -4.91
C GLN A 153 -5.60 -1.90 -5.53
N VAL A 154 -5.93 -1.57 -6.78
CA VAL A 154 -7.07 -2.18 -7.49
C VAL A 154 -6.89 -3.69 -7.62
N PHE A 155 -5.70 -4.15 -7.96
CA PHE A 155 -5.37 -5.57 -8.11
C PHE A 155 -5.55 -6.34 -6.80
N ILE A 156 -4.96 -5.85 -5.70
CA ILE A 156 -5.06 -6.51 -4.38
C ILE A 156 -6.50 -6.48 -3.85
N VAL A 157 -7.22 -5.36 -4.02
CA VAL A 157 -8.66 -5.30 -3.64
C VAL A 157 -9.48 -6.33 -4.42
N HIS A 158 -9.19 -6.53 -5.71
CA HIS A 158 -9.86 -7.55 -6.50
C HIS A 158 -9.56 -8.97 -6.00
N LEU A 159 -8.30 -9.28 -5.67
CA LEU A 159 -7.92 -10.56 -5.07
C LEU A 159 -8.63 -10.79 -3.73
N LEU A 160 -8.65 -9.79 -2.85
CA LEU A 160 -9.37 -9.86 -1.57
C LEU A 160 -10.86 -10.17 -1.76
N ARG A 161 -11.49 -9.58 -2.75
CA ARG A 161 -12.94 -9.75 -3.01
C ARG A 161 -13.31 -11.11 -3.58
N LYS A 162 -12.43 -11.73 -4.37
CA LYS A 162 -12.79 -12.93 -5.15
C LYS A 162 -11.98 -14.18 -4.81
N TYR A 163 -10.76 -14.01 -4.35
CA TYR A 163 -9.80 -15.10 -4.22
C TYR A 163 -9.25 -15.28 -2.81
N CYS A 164 -9.84 -14.59 -1.83
CA CYS A 164 -9.47 -14.77 -0.44
C CYS A 164 -10.62 -15.39 0.37
N ALA A 165 -10.27 -16.33 1.25
CA ALA A 165 -11.12 -16.67 2.38
C ALA A 165 -10.83 -15.69 3.51
N PHE A 166 -11.86 -15.21 4.18
CA PHE A 166 -11.75 -14.38 5.37
C PHE A 166 -12.97 -14.59 6.26
N GLN A 167 -12.76 -14.44 7.56
CA GLN A 167 -13.90 -14.35 8.48
C GLN A 167 -14.33 -12.87 8.55
N PRO A 168 -15.64 -12.59 8.41
CA PRO A 168 -16.11 -11.22 8.60
C PRO A 168 -15.79 -10.78 10.02
N LYS A 169 -15.00 -9.73 10.15
CA LYS A 169 -14.81 -9.08 11.45
C LYS A 169 -16.17 -8.54 11.85
N ILE A 170 -16.69 -8.94 13.01
CA ILE A 170 -17.83 -8.25 13.60
C ILE A 170 -17.31 -6.86 13.97
N LEU A 171 -17.42 -5.94 13.00
CA LEU A 171 -17.04 -4.55 13.21
C LEU A 171 -17.95 -3.95 14.28
N ARG A 172 -17.44 -3.80 15.47
CA ARG A 172 -17.74 -2.56 16.18
C ARG A 172 -17.12 -1.48 15.30
N HIS A 173 -17.97 -0.65 14.70
CA HIS A 173 -17.52 0.54 13.96
C HIS A 173 -16.59 1.33 14.86
N THR A 174 -15.29 1.12 14.75
CA THR A 174 -14.33 2.03 15.34
C THR A 174 -14.34 3.25 14.43
N ASN A 175 -15.12 4.26 14.84
CA ASN A 175 -15.12 5.56 14.19
C ASN A 175 -13.73 6.18 14.37
N GLY A 176 -12.78 5.93 13.43
CA GLY A 176 -11.47 6.57 13.46
C GLY A 176 -10.29 5.62 13.66
N LEU A 177 -9.13 6.22 13.88
CA LEU A 177 -7.86 5.52 14.12
C LEU A 177 -7.90 4.87 15.52
N PRO A 178 -7.63 3.57 15.68
CA PRO A 178 -7.55 2.95 17.00
C PRO A 178 -6.51 3.62 17.90
N ALA A 179 -6.80 3.73 19.19
CA ALA A 179 -5.91 4.39 20.15
C ALA A 179 -4.43 3.94 20.09
N PRO A 180 -4.10 2.64 19.92
CA PRO A 180 -2.71 2.19 19.79
C PRO A 180 -1.98 2.73 18.55
N ARG A 181 -2.71 3.11 17.48
CA ARG A 181 -2.14 3.71 16.27
C ARG A 181 -2.21 5.24 16.30
N LEU A 182 -3.22 5.80 16.98
CA LEU A 182 -3.41 7.25 17.09
C LEU A 182 -2.38 7.89 18.03
N GLN A 183 -2.16 7.29 19.20
CA GLN A 183 -1.29 7.87 20.22
C GLN A 183 0.16 8.08 19.74
N PRO A 184 0.83 7.13 19.08
CA PRO A 184 2.16 7.36 18.52
C PRO A 184 2.22 8.52 17.51
N VAL A 185 1.15 8.71 16.72
CA VAL A 185 1.07 9.83 15.77
C VAL A 185 0.95 11.17 16.48
N LEU A 186 0.11 11.24 17.52
CA LEU A 186 -0.02 12.46 18.33
C LEU A 186 1.28 12.81 19.01
N ASP A 187 1.96 11.83 19.60
CA ASP A 187 3.26 12.00 20.27
C ASP A 187 4.32 12.47 19.25
N TYR A 188 4.32 11.87 18.04
CA TYR A 188 5.23 12.28 16.97
C TYR A 188 4.98 13.74 16.56
N ILE A 189 3.72 14.14 16.37
CA ILE A 189 3.35 15.52 16.04
C ILE A 189 3.84 16.48 17.12
N HIS A 190 3.56 16.19 18.39
CA HIS A 190 3.93 17.07 19.50
C HIS A 190 5.45 17.26 19.64
N ASN A 191 6.22 16.21 19.33
CA ASN A 191 7.68 16.26 19.41
C ASN A 191 8.37 16.96 18.21
N HIS A 192 7.64 17.19 17.10
CA HIS A 192 8.21 17.72 15.85
C HIS A 192 7.48 18.97 15.35
N LEU A 193 6.82 19.74 16.24
CA LEU A 193 6.05 20.95 15.85
C LEU A 193 6.91 22.06 15.25
N ASP A 194 8.19 22.09 15.54
CA ASP A 194 9.17 23.08 15.09
C ASP A 194 9.72 22.81 13.69
N GLY A 195 9.58 21.55 13.19
CA GLY A 195 10.10 21.11 11.90
C GLY A 195 9.04 20.89 10.83
N PRO A 196 9.45 20.51 9.62
CA PRO A 196 8.54 20.03 8.60
C PRO A 196 7.91 18.73 9.06
N LEU A 197 6.58 18.62 8.97
CA LEU A 197 5.82 17.41 9.25
C LEU A 197 5.15 16.98 7.94
N HIS A 198 5.66 15.90 7.35
CA HIS A 198 5.12 15.36 6.11
C HIS A 198 4.03 14.32 6.39
N LEU A 199 2.99 14.35 5.58
CA LEU A 199 1.87 13.41 5.70
C LEU A 199 2.32 11.95 5.56
N ALA A 200 3.35 11.71 4.75
CA ALA A 200 3.95 10.40 4.56
C ALA A 200 4.51 9.82 5.88
N GLU A 201 5.24 10.64 6.63
CA GLU A 201 5.83 10.26 7.92
C GLU A 201 4.76 9.91 8.97
N LEU A 202 3.69 10.71 9.03
CA LEU A 202 2.57 10.47 9.95
C LEU A 202 1.82 9.18 9.60
N ALA A 203 1.66 8.89 8.31
CA ALA A 203 1.07 7.65 7.83
C ALA A 203 1.96 6.45 8.16
N GLU A 204 3.27 6.57 7.97
CA GLU A 204 4.26 5.53 8.33
C GLU A 204 4.23 5.22 9.82
N VAL A 205 4.22 6.23 10.69
CA VAL A 205 4.09 6.06 12.16
C VAL A 205 2.81 5.30 12.52
N SER A 206 1.72 5.53 11.79
CA SER A 206 0.45 4.82 12.01
C SER A 206 0.40 3.43 11.38
N GLY A 207 1.35 3.09 10.47
CA GLY A 207 1.42 1.82 9.75
C GLY A 207 0.30 1.61 8.74
N ILE A 208 -0.20 2.68 8.10
CA ILE A 208 -1.25 2.65 7.06
C ILE A 208 -0.95 3.64 5.93
N SER A 209 -1.63 3.49 4.79
CA SER A 209 -1.44 4.41 3.66
C SER A 209 -1.85 5.85 3.98
N GLN A 210 -1.24 6.82 3.31
CA GLN A 210 -1.52 8.26 3.52
C GLN A 210 -3.00 8.61 3.33
N TYR A 211 -3.64 8.03 2.30
CA TYR A 211 -5.05 8.27 2.01
C TYR A 211 -5.95 7.80 3.16
N TYR A 212 -5.69 6.57 3.64
CA TYR A 212 -6.48 5.97 4.71
C TYR A 212 -6.22 6.65 6.05
N PHE A 213 -4.96 7.01 6.32
CA PHE A 213 -4.57 7.80 7.49
C PHE A 213 -5.33 9.12 7.56
N CYS A 214 -5.35 9.92 6.49
CA CYS A 214 -6.10 11.18 6.45
C CYS A 214 -7.58 11.01 6.82
N ARG A 215 -8.22 9.97 6.29
CA ARG A 215 -9.63 9.69 6.53
C ARG A 215 -9.88 9.30 7.98
N LEU A 216 -9.11 8.34 8.50
CA LEU A 216 -9.29 7.85 9.87
C LEU A 216 -8.86 8.88 10.91
N PHE A 217 -7.78 9.62 10.68
CA PHE A 217 -7.35 10.68 11.57
C PHE A 217 -8.44 11.76 11.67
N LYS A 218 -9.02 12.18 10.54
CA LYS A 218 -10.14 13.13 10.54
C LYS A 218 -11.37 12.60 11.29
N GLN A 219 -11.65 11.30 11.18
CA GLN A 219 -12.72 10.67 11.96
C GLN A 219 -12.44 10.66 13.46
N SER A 220 -11.18 10.46 13.87
CA SER A 220 -10.78 10.43 15.28
C SER A 220 -10.72 11.82 15.90
N MET A 221 -10.14 12.78 15.18
CA MET A 221 -9.80 14.11 15.71
C MET A 221 -10.77 15.20 15.27
N GLY A 222 -11.74 14.89 14.38
CA GLY A 222 -12.69 15.87 13.83
C GLY A 222 -12.11 16.78 12.76
N VAL A 223 -10.78 16.86 12.64
CA VAL A 223 -10.04 17.72 11.71
C VAL A 223 -8.98 16.94 10.95
N SER A 224 -8.56 17.47 9.78
CA SER A 224 -7.48 16.84 9.01
C SER A 224 -6.13 16.90 9.74
N PRO A 225 -5.17 16.00 9.43
CA PRO A 225 -3.84 16.01 10.04
C PRO A 225 -3.16 17.39 9.93
N TYR A 226 -3.23 18.02 8.77
CA TYR A 226 -2.67 19.37 8.56
C TYR A 226 -3.30 20.42 9.49
N HIS A 227 -4.62 20.43 9.62
CA HIS A 227 -5.31 21.36 10.50
C HIS A 227 -4.98 21.10 11.97
N TYR A 228 -4.86 19.85 12.37
CA TYR A 228 -4.45 19.48 13.72
C TYR A 228 -3.03 19.97 14.05
N VAL A 229 -2.07 19.71 13.17
CA VAL A 229 -0.69 20.21 13.34
C VAL A 229 -0.68 21.74 13.46
N LEU A 230 -1.41 22.43 12.57
CA LEU A 230 -1.49 23.89 12.64
C LEU A 230 -2.10 24.38 13.96
N GLN A 231 -3.14 23.72 14.46
CA GLN A 231 -3.75 24.00 15.75
C GLN A 231 -2.74 23.86 16.90
N GLN A 232 -2.02 22.74 16.95
CA GLN A 232 -1.02 22.50 17.98
C GLN A 232 0.14 23.53 17.94
N ARG A 233 0.53 23.94 16.73
CA ARG A 233 1.52 25.02 16.53
C ARG A 233 1.02 26.37 17.08
N MET A 234 -0.24 26.69 16.87
CA MET A 234 -0.80 27.94 17.37
C MET A 234 -1.01 27.92 18.89
N GLU A 235 -1.34 26.78 19.49
CA GLU A 235 -1.38 26.65 20.94
C GLU A 235 0.02 26.81 21.56
N LYS A 236 1.03 26.15 21.00
CA LYS A 236 2.45 26.33 21.41
C LYS A 236 2.90 27.79 21.25
N ALA A 237 2.45 28.47 20.18
CA ALA A 237 2.76 29.90 19.98
C ALA A 237 2.17 30.79 21.08
N LYS A 238 0.95 30.50 21.56
CA LYS A 238 0.35 31.23 22.70
C LYS A 238 1.19 31.13 23.94
N GLU A 239 1.67 29.93 24.25
CA GLU A 239 2.55 29.69 25.43
C GLU A 239 3.86 30.47 25.30
N LEU A 240 4.49 30.48 24.11
CA LEU A 240 5.72 31.22 23.86
C LEU A 240 5.51 32.75 23.92
N LEU A 241 4.39 33.26 23.40
CA LEU A 241 4.02 34.66 23.50
C LEU A 241 3.87 35.12 24.97
N GLN A 242 3.19 34.31 25.80
CA GLN A 242 3.01 34.62 27.25
C GLN A 242 4.33 34.70 28.02
N GLN A 243 5.33 33.92 27.62
CA GLN A 243 6.67 33.98 28.23
C GLN A 243 7.40 35.29 27.97
N ARG A 244 7.03 36.07 26.95
CA ARG A 244 7.63 37.37 26.58
C ARG A 244 9.16 37.32 26.38
N LYS A 245 9.72 36.16 26.03
CA LYS A 245 11.17 35.94 25.87
C LYS A 245 11.63 36.00 24.42
N TYR A 246 10.71 35.86 23.48
CA TYR A 246 11.00 35.68 22.07
C TYR A 246 10.33 36.75 21.22
N THR A 247 10.98 37.12 20.14
CA THR A 247 10.39 37.97 19.08
C THR A 247 9.37 37.16 18.28
N LEU A 248 8.47 37.84 17.55
CA LEU A 248 7.50 37.16 16.69
C LEU A 248 8.16 36.34 15.58
N ALA A 249 9.32 36.76 15.09
CA ALA A 249 10.09 36.03 14.09
C ALA A 249 10.67 34.73 14.65
N GLU A 250 11.23 34.80 15.88
CA GLU A 250 11.74 33.59 16.57
C GLU A 250 10.61 32.62 16.91
N ILE A 251 9.44 33.12 17.38
CA ILE A 251 8.28 32.26 17.63
C ILE A 251 7.83 31.57 16.35
N ALA A 252 7.79 32.30 15.21
CA ALA A 252 7.44 31.69 13.92
C ALA A 252 8.33 30.49 13.61
N GLY A 253 9.65 30.62 13.79
CA GLY A 253 10.59 29.50 13.63
C GLY A 253 10.37 28.37 14.62
N LEU A 254 10.19 28.65 15.92
CA LEU A 254 9.98 27.67 16.98
C LEU A 254 8.68 26.86 16.84
N VAL A 255 7.71 27.37 16.09
CA VAL A 255 6.47 26.66 15.79
C VAL A 255 6.37 26.17 14.35
N GLY A 256 7.50 26.07 13.64
CA GLY A 256 7.58 25.49 12.31
C GLY A 256 6.83 26.30 11.22
N CYS A 257 6.67 27.59 11.38
CA CYS A 257 6.18 28.49 10.34
C CYS A 257 7.35 29.01 9.50
N ALA A 258 7.18 29.05 8.17
CA ALA A 258 8.23 29.45 7.25
C ALA A 258 8.69 30.92 7.43
N ASP A 259 7.77 31.79 7.85
CA ASP A 259 8.03 33.21 8.09
C ASP A 259 7.01 33.81 9.06
N GLN A 260 7.35 35.03 9.57
CA GLN A 260 6.50 35.77 10.50
C GLN A 260 5.13 36.16 9.90
N SER A 261 5.06 36.42 8.59
CA SER A 261 3.82 36.84 7.92
C SER A 261 2.82 35.70 7.90
N ARG A 262 3.27 34.48 7.53
CA ARG A 262 2.46 33.27 7.57
C ARG A 262 2.04 32.92 8.98
N PHE A 263 2.95 33.02 9.95
CA PHE A 263 2.64 32.85 11.37
C PHE A 263 1.52 33.79 11.80
N THR A 264 1.65 35.09 11.55
CA THR A 264 0.66 36.11 11.94
C THR A 264 -0.73 35.80 11.33
N LYS A 265 -0.75 35.40 10.04
CA LYS A 265 -1.97 35.02 9.35
C LYS A 265 -2.63 33.77 9.96
N HIS A 266 -1.84 32.72 10.22
CA HIS A 266 -2.36 31.50 10.82
C HIS A 266 -2.84 31.72 12.25
N PHE A 267 -2.08 32.49 13.04
CA PHE A 267 -2.45 32.83 14.42
C PHE A 267 -3.75 33.62 14.46
N LYS A 268 -3.91 34.67 13.61
CA LYS A 268 -5.16 35.43 13.53
C LYS A 268 -6.35 34.57 13.12
N ASN A 269 -6.17 33.68 12.14
CA ASN A 269 -7.24 32.80 11.66
C ASN A 269 -7.67 31.78 12.72
N HIS A 270 -6.77 31.39 13.60
CA HIS A 270 -7.00 30.32 14.56
C HIS A 270 -7.45 30.87 15.93
N ILE A 271 -6.84 31.94 16.38
CA ILE A 271 -7.07 32.57 17.70
C ILE A 271 -8.05 33.73 17.63
N GLY A 272 -8.30 34.28 16.43
CA GLY A 272 -9.22 35.40 16.22
C GLY A 272 -8.59 36.78 16.34
N THR A 273 -7.34 36.88 16.86
CA THR A 273 -6.60 38.15 17.02
C THR A 273 -5.16 38.00 16.56
N THR A 274 -4.47 39.12 16.30
CA THR A 274 -3.04 39.07 15.92
C THR A 274 -2.15 38.77 17.13
N PRO A 275 -0.95 38.17 16.95
CA PRO A 275 -0.01 37.93 18.05
C PRO A 275 0.31 39.17 18.87
N SER A 276 0.46 40.32 18.21
CA SER A 276 0.75 41.61 18.89
C SER A 276 -0.41 42.09 19.76
N LEU A 277 -1.65 41.94 19.30
CA LEU A 277 -2.84 42.28 20.09
C LEU A 277 -3.08 41.28 21.23
N PHE A 278 -2.75 40.00 21.01
CA PHE A 278 -2.84 38.97 22.04
C PHE A 278 -1.92 39.26 23.24
N LEU A 279 -0.74 39.85 23.00
CA LEU A 279 0.22 40.25 24.05
C LEU A 279 -0.23 41.47 24.86
N GLN A 280 -1.24 42.22 24.39
CA GLN A 280 -1.77 43.43 25.07
C GLN A 280 -3.00 43.12 25.94
N GLN A 281 -3.53 41.91 25.83
CA GLN A 281 -4.58 41.40 26.69
C GLN A 281 -4.02 40.76 27.95
#